data_f88f46d1672fa363d4ce524b06161339
#
_entry.id   f88f46d1672fa363d4ce524b06161339
#
_cell.length_a   1.000
_cell.length_b   1.000
_cell.length_c   1.000
_cell.angle_alpha   90.00
_cell.angle_beta   90.00
_cell.angle_gamma   90.00
#
_symmetry.space_group_name_H-M   'P 1'
#
loop_
_entity.id
_entity.type
_entity.pdbx_description
1 polymer ?
#
loop_
_entity_poly.entity_id
_entity_poly.type
_entity_poly.pdbx_seq_one_letter_code
_entity_poly.pdbx_strand_id
1 'polypeptide(L)'
;MEKRVLAFDFGASSGRAIIGHFDGENIRLEEVHRFSNDPVSVNGTLYWDVLRLFFEIKQGLTKAKLAGGFDSIGIDTWGVDFGLLDEFGCLLENPIHYRDARTAGMIEEVFRTVPREELYSRTGIQFMELNTLFQLCALKKYRPHILDRADKMLFMPDLFAYMLTGRKQSEYSIATTSQMVDIKTKDWAYDILDRLGIPSGILTPIVPSGTENGMLSAEICEELGLDPVKVVSVCGHDTQSAITAVPSELDSFAFLSSGTWSLFGTEIPEPIVNNTSLSINITNEGGYGGMTGLLKNIIGLWLIQESRRQWKREGEDYSYADLERMALSAEPFKCFIDPDSPEFTPPGDIPGRVREFCRKTGQYVPQTVGEIMRCIYESLAMKYRSTFSMIKECTGRDYPDIHVIGGGTKDTLLCQMTANACNVPVKAGPIEATVLGNIAVQLLSSGDIPDIKKAREIISRSEALREYAPCDTDKWAGAYESFLKILK
;
A
#
# COMPACT_ATOMS: atom_id res chain seq x y z
N MET A 1 2.93 -22.85 -24.71
CA MET A 1 4.24 -22.12 -24.69
C MET A 1 4.27 -21.39 -23.36
N GLU A 2 5.36 -21.44 -22.62
CA GLU A 2 5.52 -20.71 -21.35
C GLU A 2 5.43 -19.21 -21.60
N LYS A 3 4.64 -18.48 -20.82
CA LYS A 3 4.58 -17.02 -20.84
C LYS A 3 5.50 -16.45 -19.78
N ARG A 4 6.18 -15.37 -20.10
CA ARG A 4 7.14 -14.72 -19.22
C ARG A 4 6.79 -13.25 -19.12
N VAL A 5 6.28 -12.82 -17.97
CA VAL A 5 5.87 -11.44 -17.73
C VAL A 5 6.74 -10.80 -16.66
N LEU A 6 7.16 -9.56 -16.90
CA LEU A 6 8.05 -8.84 -16.00
C LEU A 6 7.24 -7.88 -15.11
N ALA A 7 7.31 -8.08 -13.81
CA ALA A 7 6.72 -7.20 -12.83
C ALA A 7 7.80 -6.34 -12.15
N PHE A 8 7.58 -5.04 -12.09
CA PHE A 8 8.30 -4.12 -11.23
C PHE A 8 7.40 -3.77 -10.05
N ASP A 9 7.83 -4.12 -8.84
CA ASP A 9 7.17 -3.84 -7.57
C ASP A 9 8.03 -2.86 -6.77
N PHE A 10 7.52 -1.64 -6.58
CA PHE A 10 8.16 -0.58 -5.83
C PHE A 10 7.48 -0.36 -4.49
N GLY A 11 8.03 -0.94 -3.44
CA GLY A 11 7.64 -0.58 -2.08
C GLY A 11 8.31 0.72 -1.60
N ALA A 12 7.84 1.24 -0.46
CA ALA A 12 8.36 2.48 0.12
C ALA A 12 9.84 2.44 0.56
N SER A 13 10.48 1.26 0.60
CA SER A 13 11.89 1.12 1.05
C SER A 13 12.76 0.32 0.10
N SER A 14 12.19 -0.40 -0.85
CA SER A 14 12.93 -1.20 -1.84
C SER A 14 12.08 -1.46 -3.06
N GLY A 15 12.71 -1.65 -4.21
CA GLY A 15 12.05 -2.10 -5.42
C GLY A 15 12.66 -3.39 -5.95
N ARG A 16 11.89 -4.10 -6.77
CA ARG A 16 12.26 -5.38 -7.36
C ARG A 16 11.79 -5.50 -8.80
N ALA A 17 12.56 -6.24 -9.61
CA ALA A 17 12.12 -6.75 -10.91
C ALA A 17 12.04 -8.26 -10.84
N ILE A 18 10.89 -8.84 -11.15
CA ILE A 18 10.60 -10.26 -11.01
C ILE A 18 9.94 -10.75 -12.29
N ILE A 19 10.46 -11.83 -12.86
CA ILE A 19 9.84 -12.53 -13.97
C ILE A 19 8.85 -13.56 -13.41
N GLY A 20 7.59 -13.47 -13.84
CA GLY A 20 6.59 -14.50 -13.65
C GLY A 20 6.63 -15.46 -14.83
N HIS A 21 6.95 -16.72 -14.56
CA HIS A 21 6.90 -17.82 -15.53
C HIS A 21 5.56 -18.53 -15.40
N PHE A 22 4.71 -18.43 -16.40
CA PHE A 22 3.40 -19.07 -16.45
C PHE A 22 3.39 -20.21 -17.46
N ASP A 23 3.19 -21.43 -17.01
CA ASP A 23 3.16 -22.64 -17.82
C ASP A 23 1.75 -23.05 -18.31
N GLY A 24 0.72 -22.28 -17.95
CA GLY A 24 -0.69 -22.56 -18.19
C GLY A 24 -1.43 -23.04 -16.93
N GLU A 25 -0.73 -23.49 -15.91
CA GLU A 25 -1.30 -24.05 -14.67
C GLU A 25 -0.74 -23.37 -13.41
N ASN A 26 0.53 -22.99 -13.40
CA ASN A 26 1.23 -22.45 -12.24
C ASN A 26 2.05 -21.20 -12.63
N ILE A 27 2.29 -20.35 -11.64
CA ILE A 27 3.19 -19.20 -11.74
C ILE A 27 4.42 -19.47 -10.87
N ARG A 28 5.60 -19.42 -11.46
CA ARG A 28 6.90 -19.46 -10.76
C ARG A 28 7.56 -18.09 -10.85
N LEU A 29 8.06 -17.59 -9.73
CA LEU A 29 8.72 -16.30 -9.64
C LEU A 29 10.24 -16.42 -9.74
N GLU A 30 10.87 -15.52 -10.50
CA GLU A 30 12.31 -15.37 -10.61
C GLU A 30 12.70 -13.91 -10.39
N GLU A 31 13.26 -13.58 -9.21
CA GLU A 31 13.76 -12.24 -8.94
C GLU A 31 15.06 -12.01 -9.74
N VAL A 32 15.03 -11.03 -10.64
CA VAL A 32 16.19 -10.69 -11.48
C VAL A 32 16.92 -9.44 -11.02
N HIS A 33 16.22 -8.55 -10.28
CA HIS A 33 16.83 -7.33 -9.76
C HIS A 33 16.17 -6.89 -8.46
N ARG A 34 16.99 -6.33 -7.54
CA ARG A 34 16.55 -5.72 -6.30
C ARG A 34 17.39 -4.48 -6.03
N PHE A 35 16.76 -3.43 -5.51
CA PHE A 35 17.41 -2.15 -5.20
C PHE A 35 16.76 -1.47 -4.01
N SER A 36 17.49 -0.53 -3.38
CA SER A 36 16.94 0.31 -2.32
C SER A 36 16.13 1.47 -2.91
N ASN A 37 15.10 1.90 -2.17
CA ASN A 37 14.27 3.04 -2.49
C ASN A 37 14.30 4.02 -1.31
N ASP A 38 15.49 4.58 -1.04
CA ASP A 38 15.68 5.52 0.07
C ASP A 38 15.38 6.95 -0.40
N PRO A 39 14.54 7.72 0.34
CA PRO A 39 14.29 9.11 0.03
C PRO A 39 15.51 9.98 0.32
N VAL A 40 15.62 11.10 -0.41
CA VAL A 40 16.72 12.05 -0.27
C VAL A 40 16.22 13.36 0.34
N SER A 41 16.83 13.80 1.44
CA SER A 41 16.50 15.09 2.07
C SER A 41 17.42 16.20 1.54
N VAL A 42 16.81 17.25 0.97
CA VAL A 42 17.53 18.43 0.47
C VAL A 42 16.83 19.69 0.96
N ASN A 43 17.54 20.57 1.66
CA ASN A 43 17.01 21.85 2.15
C ASN A 43 15.70 21.72 2.93
N GLY A 44 15.56 20.65 3.73
CA GLY A 44 14.37 20.40 4.54
C GLY A 44 13.19 19.77 3.82
N THR A 45 13.30 19.51 2.51
CA THR A 45 12.30 18.78 1.72
C THR A 45 12.78 17.36 1.47
N LEU A 46 11.87 16.41 1.57
CA LEU A 46 12.11 14.99 1.35
C LEU A 46 11.64 14.60 -0.06
N TYR A 47 12.56 14.08 -0.89
CA TYR A 47 12.31 13.74 -2.29
C TYR A 47 12.46 12.24 -2.56
N TRP A 48 11.73 11.74 -3.55
CA TRP A 48 12.06 10.52 -4.26
C TRP A 48 13.09 10.83 -5.36
N ASP A 49 14.16 10.04 -5.47
CA ASP A 49 15.11 10.15 -6.58
C ASP A 49 14.57 9.35 -7.79
N VAL A 50 13.60 9.93 -8.48
CA VAL A 50 12.89 9.25 -9.56
C VAL A 50 13.78 8.88 -10.74
N LEU A 51 14.82 9.67 -11.03
CA LEU A 51 15.76 9.36 -12.11
C LEU A 51 16.61 8.14 -11.76
N ARG A 52 17.02 8.01 -10.50
CA ARG A 52 17.69 6.82 -10.00
C ARG A 52 16.76 5.59 -10.07
N LEU A 53 15.50 5.73 -9.68
CA LEU A 53 14.52 4.63 -9.75
C LEU A 53 14.28 4.21 -11.20
N PHE A 54 14.22 5.15 -12.14
CA PHE A 54 14.11 4.83 -13.56
C PHE A 54 15.36 4.13 -14.11
N PHE A 55 16.54 4.51 -13.64
CA PHE A 55 17.77 3.78 -13.94
C PHE A 55 17.68 2.32 -13.44
N GLU A 56 17.13 2.07 -12.25
CA GLU A 56 16.93 0.71 -11.74
C GLU A 56 15.93 -0.09 -12.59
N ILE A 57 14.90 0.56 -13.16
CA ILE A 57 14.02 -0.09 -14.14
C ILE A 57 14.84 -0.56 -15.35
N LYS A 58 15.68 0.29 -15.93
CA LYS A 58 16.55 -0.08 -17.06
C LYS A 58 17.49 -1.24 -16.72
N GLN A 59 18.04 -1.26 -15.50
CA GLN A 59 18.84 -2.38 -15.00
C GLN A 59 18.02 -3.67 -14.89
N GLY A 60 16.80 -3.59 -14.39
CA GLY A 60 15.85 -4.70 -14.32
C GLY A 60 15.51 -5.25 -15.70
N LEU A 61 15.22 -4.39 -16.67
CA LEU A 61 14.95 -4.76 -18.06
C LEU A 61 16.15 -5.49 -18.70
N THR A 62 17.36 -4.97 -18.49
CA THR A 62 18.59 -5.58 -18.99
C THR A 62 18.82 -6.97 -18.40
N LYS A 63 18.62 -7.12 -17.08
CA LYS A 63 18.78 -8.40 -16.39
C LYS A 63 17.71 -9.41 -16.82
N ALA A 64 16.45 -8.97 -16.96
CA ALA A 64 15.36 -9.81 -17.44
C ALA A 64 15.61 -10.30 -18.89
N LYS A 65 16.15 -9.44 -19.77
CA LYS A 65 16.60 -9.85 -21.10
C LYS A 65 17.65 -10.97 -21.03
N LEU A 66 18.68 -10.82 -20.19
CA LEU A 66 19.74 -11.81 -20.01
C LEU A 66 19.22 -13.12 -19.40
N ALA A 67 18.19 -13.07 -18.59
CA ALA A 67 17.50 -14.23 -18.03
C ALA A 67 16.59 -14.95 -19.06
N GLY A 68 16.54 -14.49 -20.32
CA GLY A 68 15.83 -15.13 -21.44
C GLY A 68 14.62 -14.35 -21.97
N GLY A 69 14.46 -13.06 -21.60
CA GLY A 69 13.44 -12.16 -22.12
C GLY A 69 12.08 -12.25 -21.40
N PHE A 70 11.13 -11.45 -21.87
CA PHE A 70 9.77 -11.31 -21.31
C PHE A 70 8.80 -10.81 -22.38
N ASP A 71 7.50 -11.12 -22.22
CA ASP A 71 6.44 -10.82 -23.19
C ASP A 71 5.71 -9.51 -22.87
N SER A 72 5.70 -9.09 -21.60
CA SER A 72 5.07 -7.83 -21.16
C SER A 72 5.72 -7.30 -19.88
N ILE A 73 5.38 -6.05 -19.56
CA ILE A 73 5.87 -5.33 -18.37
C ILE A 73 4.67 -4.76 -17.63
N GLY A 74 4.64 -4.91 -16.29
CA GLY A 74 3.73 -4.22 -15.38
C GLY A 74 4.50 -3.51 -14.28
N ILE A 75 4.03 -2.34 -13.86
CA ILE A 75 4.66 -1.54 -12.79
C ILE A 75 3.60 -1.20 -11.75
N ASP A 76 3.85 -1.52 -10.50
CA ASP A 76 3.10 -1.04 -9.35
C ASP A 76 4.02 -0.34 -8.36
N THR A 77 3.46 0.57 -7.59
CA THR A 77 4.19 1.36 -6.59
C THR A 77 3.33 1.62 -5.36
N TRP A 78 3.93 2.27 -4.36
CA TRP A 78 3.18 2.89 -3.27
C TRP A 78 2.21 3.95 -3.80
N GLY A 79 1.16 4.27 -3.02
CA GLY A 79 0.11 5.23 -3.36
C GLY A 79 0.52 6.70 -3.23
N VAL A 80 -0.35 7.59 -3.64
CA VAL A 80 -0.47 9.03 -3.39
C VAL A 80 0.58 9.96 -4.01
N ASP A 81 1.79 9.49 -4.32
CA ASP A 81 2.87 10.33 -4.84
C ASP A 81 2.84 10.45 -6.36
N PHE A 82 3.31 11.58 -6.86
CA PHE A 82 3.20 11.97 -8.26
C PHE A 82 4.38 12.82 -8.72
N GLY A 83 4.61 12.82 -10.04
CA GLY A 83 5.49 13.77 -10.72
C GLY A 83 4.69 14.73 -11.58
N LEU A 84 5.23 15.92 -11.76
CA LEU A 84 4.67 16.97 -12.66
C LEU A 84 5.55 17.13 -13.89
N LEU A 85 4.93 17.13 -15.05
CA LEU A 85 5.58 17.33 -16.34
C LEU A 85 5.26 18.71 -16.88
N ASP A 86 6.20 19.32 -17.60
CA ASP A 86 5.98 20.52 -18.39
C ASP A 86 5.33 20.21 -19.77
N GLU A 87 5.09 21.24 -20.56
CA GLU A 87 4.52 21.14 -21.91
C GLU A 87 5.35 20.30 -22.89
N PHE A 88 6.63 20.13 -22.63
CA PHE A 88 7.54 19.28 -23.42
C PHE A 88 7.59 17.83 -22.93
N GLY A 89 6.91 17.52 -21.82
CA GLY A 89 6.93 16.22 -21.18
C GLY A 89 8.14 15.98 -20.28
N CYS A 90 8.89 17.03 -19.98
CA CYS A 90 10.02 16.97 -19.07
C CYS A 90 9.56 17.06 -17.60
N LEU A 91 10.21 16.32 -16.72
CA LEU A 91 9.93 16.38 -15.28
C LEU A 91 10.34 17.75 -14.72
N LEU A 92 9.42 18.45 -14.05
CA LEU A 92 9.67 19.78 -13.48
C LEU A 92 10.61 19.71 -12.27
N GLU A 93 10.44 18.70 -11.43
CA GLU A 93 11.29 18.41 -10.28
C GLU A 93 11.12 16.95 -9.84
N ASN A 94 12.02 16.45 -9.01
CA ASN A 94 11.83 15.15 -8.37
C ASN A 94 10.54 15.16 -7.53
N PRO A 95 9.71 14.10 -7.57
CA PRO A 95 8.54 13.95 -6.72
C PRO A 95 8.88 14.11 -5.24
N ILE A 96 8.04 14.86 -4.52
CA ILE A 96 8.19 15.03 -3.08
C ILE A 96 7.56 13.83 -2.38
N HIS A 97 8.27 13.27 -1.42
CA HIS A 97 7.86 12.09 -0.67
C HIS A 97 6.62 12.36 0.20
N TYR A 98 5.70 11.42 0.30
CA TYR A 98 4.44 11.56 1.05
C TYR A 98 4.62 11.82 2.56
N ARG A 99 5.78 11.49 3.15
CA ARG A 99 6.11 11.80 4.56
C ARG A 99 6.74 13.18 4.75
N ASP A 100 6.84 13.99 3.70
CA ASP A 100 7.30 15.37 3.83
C ASP A 100 6.33 16.19 4.69
N ALA A 101 6.85 17.06 5.54
CA ALA A 101 6.05 17.81 6.51
C ALA A 101 5.16 18.91 5.90
N ARG A 102 5.26 19.16 4.57
CA ARG A 102 4.53 20.25 3.89
C ARG A 102 3.01 20.15 3.97
N THR A 103 2.49 18.95 4.17
CA THR A 103 1.05 18.70 4.23
C THR A 103 0.42 18.88 5.60
N ALA A 104 1.24 19.15 6.63
CA ALA A 104 0.74 19.36 7.99
C ALA A 104 -0.31 20.47 8.04
N GLY A 105 -1.50 20.16 8.57
CA GLY A 105 -2.63 21.07 8.69
C GLY A 105 -3.41 21.35 7.38
N MET A 106 -3.08 20.65 6.27
CA MET A 106 -3.80 20.84 5.01
C MET A 106 -5.21 20.25 5.03
N ILE A 107 -5.47 19.23 5.83
CA ILE A 107 -6.82 18.65 5.97
C ILE A 107 -7.79 19.73 6.48
N GLU A 108 -7.45 20.42 7.57
CA GLU A 108 -8.28 21.47 8.16
C GLU A 108 -8.45 22.67 7.20
N GLU A 109 -7.41 22.96 6.41
CA GLU A 109 -7.48 24.05 5.42
C GLU A 109 -8.44 23.70 4.28
N VAL A 110 -8.37 22.49 3.77
CA VAL A 110 -9.28 22.00 2.73
C VAL A 110 -10.72 21.97 3.23
N PHE A 111 -10.96 21.55 4.48
CA PHE A 111 -12.32 21.50 5.05
C PHE A 111 -12.99 22.85 5.20
N ARG A 112 -12.26 23.96 5.17
CA ARG A 112 -12.85 25.32 5.12
C ARG A 112 -13.52 25.62 3.78
N THR A 113 -13.10 24.95 2.71
CA THR A 113 -13.62 25.15 1.33
C THR A 113 -14.56 24.01 0.93
N VAL A 114 -14.18 22.76 1.24
CA VAL A 114 -14.94 21.55 0.95
C VAL A 114 -15.18 20.82 2.26
N PRO A 115 -16.41 20.81 2.81
CA PRO A 115 -16.72 20.14 4.08
C PRO A 115 -16.31 18.66 4.08
N ARG A 116 -15.92 18.17 5.25
CA ARG A 116 -15.44 16.79 5.45
C ARG A 116 -16.42 15.75 4.90
N GLU A 117 -17.71 15.93 5.20
CA GLU A 117 -18.80 15.03 4.80
C GLU A 117 -18.97 15.01 3.27
N GLU A 118 -18.88 16.20 2.66
CA GLU A 118 -18.97 16.35 1.21
C GLU A 118 -17.78 15.65 0.52
N LEU A 119 -16.57 15.96 0.94
CA LEU A 119 -15.36 15.37 0.35
C LEU A 119 -15.36 13.83 0.46
N TYR A 120 -15.72 13.30 1.63
CA TYR A 120 -15.84 11.85 1.81
C TYR A 120 -16.96 11.25 0.97
N SER A 121 -18.13 11.90 0.91
CA SER A 121 -19.27 11.38 0.13
C SER A 121 -18.98 11.27 -1.35
N ARG A 122 -18.05 12.07 -1.86
CA ARG A 122 -17.64 12.08 -3.26
C ARG A 122 -16.49 11.11 -3.54
N THR A 123 -15.51 11.05 -2.66
CA THR A 123 -14.27 10.29 -2.91
C THR A 123 -14.22 8.95 -2.20
N GLY A 124 -14.89 8.82 -1.05
CA GLY A 124 -14.88 7.59 -0.23
C GLY A 124 -13.52 7.27 0.40
N ILE A 125 -12.54 8.15 0.32
CA ILE A 125 -11.16 7.89 0.73
C ILE A 125 -10.92 8.31 2.19
N GLN A 126 -10.19 7.48 2.94
CA GLN A 126 -9.71 7.76 4.29
C GLN A 126 -8.92 9.07 4.31
N PHE A 127 -9.25 9.97 5.25
CA PHE A 127 -8.48 11.21 5.42
C PHE A 127 -7.12 10.92 6.03
N MET A 128 -6.08 11.23 5.26
CA MET A 128 -4.68 11.18 5.66
C MET A 128 -3.97 12.40 5.04
N GLU A 129 -3.16 13.12 5.81
CA GLU A 129 -2.44 14.31 5.32
C GLU A 129 -1.57 14.04 4.09
N LEU A 130 -1.17 12.79 3.91
CA LEU A 130 -0.33 12.35 2.80
C LEU A 130 -1.08 12.18 1.45
N ASN A 131 -2.43 12.21 1.41
CA ASN A 131 -3.16 12.03 0.16
C ASN A 131 -2.84 13.14 -0.84
N THR A 132 -2.83 12.81 -2.12
CA THR A 132 -2.40 13.70 -3.22
C THR A 132 -3.14 15.04 -3.21
N LEU A 133 -4.44 15.04 -2.91
CA LEU A 133 -5.24 16.27 -2.80
C LEU A 133 -4.59 17.28 -1.85
N PHE A 134 -4.18 16.84 -0.66
CA PHE A 134 -3.54 17.71 0.34
C PHE A 134 -2.12 18.10 -0.07
N GLN A 135 -1.41 17.20 -0.76
CA GLN A 135 -0.09 17.50 -1.34
C GLN A 135 -0.18 18.61 -2.41
N LEU A 136 -1.19 18.56 -3.30
CA LEU A 136 -1.42 19.61 -4.31
C LEU A 136 -1.86 20.93 -3.68
N CYS A 137 -2.70 20.91 -2.64
CA CYS A 137 -3.06 22.10 -1.87
C CYS A 137 -1.83 22.74 -1.20
N ALA A 138 -0.95 21.94 -0.62
CA ALA A 138 0.32 22.41 -0.06
C ALA A 138 1.24 22.99 -1.15
N LEU A 139 1.33 22.34 -2.30
CA LEU A 139 2.12 22.83 -3.43
C LEU A 139 1.59 24.17 -3.93
N LYS A 140 0.27 24.28 -4.12
CA LYS A 140 -0.39 25.54 -4.49
C LYS A 140 -0.09 26.67 -3.49
N LYS A 141 -0.11 26.36 -2.20
CA LYS A 141 0.10 27.35 -1.13
C LYS A 141 1.55 27.81 -1.02
N TYR A 142 2.50 26.89 -1.07
CA TYR A 142 3.89 27.19 -0.77
C TYR A 142 4.79 27.35 -2.00
N ARG A 143 4.42 26.73 -3.13
CA ARG A 143 5.21 26.72 -4.37
C ARG A 143 4.31 26.80 -5.63
N PRO A 144 3.40 27.82 -5.74
CA PRO A 144 2.42 27.92 -6.84
C PRO A 144 3.08 27.92 -8.21
N HIS A 145 4.26 28.51 -8.35
CA HIS A 145 4.99 28.58 -9.61
C HIS A 145 5.35 27.22 -10.23
N ILE A 146 5.42 26.15 -9.43
CA ILE A 146 5.62 24.79 -9.95
C ILE A 146 4.31 24.28 -10.56
N LEU A 147 3.20 24.46 -9.84
CA LEU A 147 1.89 24.05 -10.33
C LEU A 147 1.45 24.84 -11.58
N ASP A 148 1.77 26.14 -11.64
CA ASP A 148 1.46 27.01 -12.79
C ASP A 148 2.20 26.59 -14.08
N ARG A 149 3.32 25.88 -13.96
CA ARG A 149 4.12 25.38 -15.09
C ARG A 149 3.81 23.92 -15.45
N ALA A 150 2.99 23.24 -14.65
CA ALA A 150 2.64 21.86 -14.89
C ALA A 150 1.64 21.72 -16.05
N ASP A 151 1.99 20.93 -17.05
CA ASP A 151 1.09 20.49 -18.11
C ASP A 151 0.35 19.21 -17.69
N LYS A 152 1.07 18.23 -17.15
CA LYS A 152 0.49 16.94 -16.69
C LYS A 152 1.05 16.49 -15.36
N MET A 153 0.17 15.82 -14.60
CA MET A 153 0.48 15.08 -13.40
C MET A 153 0.35 13.59 -13.68
N LEU A 154 1.34 12.81 -13.25
CA LEU A 154 1.32 11.35 -13.33
C LEU A 154 1.67 10.76 -11.96
N PHE A 155 0.90 9.78 -11.51
CA PHE A 155 1.27 9.00 -10.31
C PHE A 155 2.53 8.20 -10.57
N MET A 156 3.20 7.75 -9.52
CA MET A 156 4.51 7.11 -9.66
C MET A 156 4.54 5.95 -10.67
N PRO A 157 3.59 4.97 -10.67
CA PRO A 157 3.62 3.88 -11.65
C PRO A 157 3.34 4.39 -13.07
N ASP A 158 2.43 5.36 -13.22
CA ASP A 158 2.11 5.96 -14.51
C ASP A 158 3.27 6.80 -15.06
N LEU A 159 4.01 7.47 -14.17
CA LEU A 159 5.22 8.23 -14.53
C LEU A 159 6.31 7.30 -15.09
N PHE A 160 6.56 6.16 -14.44
CA PHE A 160 7.51 5.18 -14.94
C PHE A 160 7.04 4.55 -16.25
N ALA A 161 5.75 4.23 -16.36
CA ALA A 161 5.17 3.73 -17.61
C ALA A 161 5.28 4.78 -18.73
N TYR A 162 5.03 6.07 -18.44
CA TYR A 162 5.26 7.16 -19.36
C TYR A 162 6.72 7.26 -19.84
N MET A 163 7.68 7.16 -18.91
CA MET A 163 9.10 7.20 -19.26
C MET A 163 9.52 6.03 -20.16
N LEU A 164 8.81 4.90 -20.10
CA LEU A 164 9.04 3.75 -20.97
C LEU A 164 8.32 3.86 -22.34
N THR A 165 7.15 4.47 -22.40
CA THR A 165 6.24 4.38 -23.56
C THR A 165 5.93 5.74 -24.24
N GLY A 166 6.09 6.84 -23.51
CA GLY A 166 5.65 8.17 -23.91
C GLY A 166 4.14 8.43 -23.72
N ARG A 167 3.34 7.46 -23.21
CA ARG A 167 1.89 7.61 -23.04
C ARG A 167 1.53 8.18 -21.67
N LYS A 168 0.69 9.22 -21.65
CA LYS A 168 0.23 9.92 -20.44
C LYS A 168 -1.21 9.49 -20.12
N GLN A 169 -1.39 8.69 -19.08
CA GLN A 169 -2.68 8.23 -18.54
C GLN A 169 -2.53 7.95 -17.05
N SER A 170 -3.64 7.86 -16.31
CA SER A 170 -3.68 7.48 -14.88
C SER A 170 -4.41 6.16 -14.72
N GLU A 171 -3.78 5.18 -14.11
CA GLU A 171 -4.47 3.92 -13.81
C GLU A 171 -5.42 4.11 -12.62
N TYR A 172 -6.59 3.45 -12.67
CA TYR A 172 -7.70 3.70 -11.75
C TYR A 172 -7.37 3.43 -10.28
N SER A 173 -6.68 2.32 -9.97
CA SER A 173 -6.40 1.96 -8.58
C SER A 173 -5.50 2.98 -7.90
N ILE A 174 -4.42 3.39 -8.58
CA ILE A 174 -3.52 4.42 -8.04
C ILE A 174 -4.20 5.80 -8.02
N ALA A 175 -5.02 6.14 -9.02
CA ALA A 175 -5.73 7.41 -9.07
C ALA A 175 -6.68 7.59 -7.89
N THR A 176 -7.35 6.53 -7.43
CA THR A 176 -8.27 6.60 -6.28
C THR A 176 -7.57 6.94 -4.98
N THR A 177 -6.30 6.56 -4.79
CA THR A 177 -5.54 6.89 -3.57
C THR A 177 -5.40 8.39 -3.35
N SER A 178 -5.56 9.17 -4.42
CA SER A 178 -5.37 10.62 -4.43
C SER A 178 -6.39 11.43 -3.63
N GLN A 179 -7.57 10.86 -3.36
CA GLN A 179 -8.75 11.59 -2.85
C GLN A 179 -9.28 12.64 -3.83
N MET A 180 -9.05 12.46 -5.14
CA MET A 180 -9.48 13.37 -6.21
C MET A 180 -10.45 12.72 -7.21
N VAL A 181 -10.71 11.42 -7.07
CA VAL A 181 -11.62 10.67 -7.95
C VAL A 181 -13.01 10.61 -7.31
N ASP A 182 -14.04 10.91 -8.10
CA ASP A 182 -15.44 10.67 -7.69
C ASP A 182 -15.72 9.16 -7.80
N ILE A 183 -16.03 8.56 -6.66
CA ILE A 183 -16.17 7.11 -6.54
C ILE A 183 -17.35 6.54 -7.33
N LYS A 184 -18.35 7.36 -7.67
CA LYS A 184 -19.55 6.96 -8.42
C LYS A 184 -19.32 7.00 -9.92
N THR A 185 -18.71 8.10 -10.40
CA THR A 185 -18.44 8.27 -11.83
C THR A 185 -17.16 7.58 -12.28
N LYS A 186 -16.28 7.24 -11.31
CA LYS A 186 -14.92 6.69 -11.54
C LYS A 186 -14.05 7.61 -12.40
N ASP A 187 -14.31 8.92 -12.34
CA ASP A 187 -13.58 9.99 -13.02
C ASP A 187 -13.20 11.07 -12.00
N TRP A 188 -12.40 12.02 -12.40
CA TRP A 188 -11.94 13.10 -11.54
C TRP A 188 -13.11 13.94 -10.98
N ALA A 189 -13.03 14.32 -9.71
CA ALA A 189 -14.00 15.21 -9.04
C ALA A 189 -13.70 16.68 -9.38
N TYR A 190 -13.86 17.06 -10.66
CA TYR A 190 -13.48 18.37 -11.22
C TYR A 190 -14.02 19.55 -10.42
N ASP A 191 -15.27 19.50 -9.99
CA ASP A 191 -15.93 20.56 -9.21
C ASP A 191 -15.27 20.78 -7.83
N ILE A 192 -14.77 19.72 -7.19
CA ILE A 192 -14.01 19.82 -5.95
C ILE A 192 -12.65 20.46 -6.21
N LEU A 193 -11.96 20.01 -7.27
CA LEU A 193 -10.65 20.53 -7.64
C LEU A 193 -10.72 22.01 -8.02
N ASP A 194 -11.73 22.42 -8.78
CA ASP A 194 -11.96 23.82 -9.15
C ASP A 194 -12.19 24.72 -7.94
N ARG A 195 -12.99 24.27 -6.96
CA ARG A 195 -13.22 25.00 -5.70
C ARG A 195 -11.95 25.14 -4.86
N LEU A 196 -11.06 24.15 -4.89
CA LEU A 196 -9.75 24.21 -4.25
C LEU A 196 -8.73 24.98 -5.09
N GLY A 197 -9.07 25.33 -6.35
CA GLY A 197 -8.21 26.02 -7.30
C GLY A 197 -7.01 25.18 -7.72
N ILE A 198 -7.21 23.87 -7.85
CA ILE A 198 -6.25 22.93 -8.44
C ILE A 198 -6.57 22.85 -9.93
N PRO A 199 -5.61 23.15 -10.83
CA PRO A 199 -5.86 23.19 -12.25
C PRO A 199 -6.20 21.79 -12.81
N SER A 200 -7.43 21.60 -13.28
CA SER A 200 -7.89 20.33 -13.86
C SER A 200 -7.17 19.92 -15.14
N GLY A 201 -6.54 20.89 -15.83
CA GLY A 201 -5.75 20.64 -17.05
C GLY A 201 -4.54 19.73 -16.87
N ILE A 202 -4.03 19.60 -15.63
CA ILE A 202 -2.89 18.71 -15.33
C ILE A 202 -3.28 17.23 -15.27
N LEU A 203 -4.57 16.93 -15.15
CA LEU A 203 -5.07 15.56 -15.01
C LEU A 203 -5.03 14.82 -16.34
N THR A 204 -4.71 13.53 -16.27
CA THR A 204 -4.73 12.63 -17.42
C THR A 204 -5.97 11.74 -17.40
N PRO A 205 -6.39 11.16 -18.53
CA PRO A 205 -7.52 10.23 -18.55
C PRO A 205 -7.30 9.05 -17.62
N ILE A 206 -8.33 8.69 -16.85
CA ILE A 206 -8.31 7.49 -16.00
C ILE A 206 -8.60 6.27 -16.86
N VAL A 207 -7.79 5.22 -16.70
CA VAL A 207 -7.93 3.95 -17.39
C VAL A 207 -8.07 2.80 -16.41
N PRO A 208 -8.84 1.74 -16.70
CA PRO A 208 -8.94 0.58 -15.83
C PRO A 208 -7.63 -0.23 -15.82
N SER A 209 -7.39 -0.96 -14.73
CA SER A 209 -6.31 -1.95 -14.63
C SER A 209 -6.43 -3.00 -15.74
N GLY A 210 -5.31 -3.42 -16.30
CA GLY A 210 -5.23 -4.31 -17.46
C GLY A 210 -5.22 -3.59 -18.81
N THR A 211 -5.32 -2.24 -18.83
CA THR A 211 -5.22 -1.45 -20.06
C THR A 211 -3.79 -1.44 -20.60
N GLU A 212 -3.65 -1.57 -21.91
CA GLU A 212 -2.35 -1.41 -22.57
C GLU A 212 -1.87 0.06 -22.47
N ASN A 213 -0.68 0.24 -21.89
CA ASN A 213 -0.02 1.55 -21.80
C ASN A 213 0.86 1.88 -23.03
N GLY A 214 0.93 0.97 -23.98
CA GLY A 214 1.75 1.09 -25.20
C GLY A 214 2.92 0.11 -25.23
N MET A 215 3.76 0.28 -26.22
CA MET A 215 5.00 -0.49 -26.40
C MET A 215 6.17 0.29 -25.82
N LEU A 216 7.24 -0.39 -25.44
CA LEU A 216 8.53 0.25 -25.15
C LEU A 216 8.89 1.20 -26.29
N SER A 217 9.33 2.41 -25.98
CA SER A 217 9.75 3.40 -26.95
C SER A 217 10.96 2.92 -27.77
N ALA A 218 11.10 3.42 -28.99
CA ALA A 218 12.24 3.08 -29.82
C ALA A 218 13.58 3.44 -29.15
N GLU A 219 13.61 4.55 -28.42
CA GLU A 219 14.79 4.98 -27.65
C GLU A 219 15.22 3.95 -26.61
N ILE A 220 14.28 3.45 -25.79
CA ILE A 220 14.54 2.43 -24.78
C ILE A 220 14.96 1.11 -25.44
N CYS A 221 14.30 0.73 -26.53
CA CYS A 221 14.65 -0.49 -27.28
C CYS A 221 16.06 -0.41 -27.84
N GLU A 222 16.46 0.73 -28.43
CA GLU A 222 17.80 0.94 -28.97
C GLU A 222 18.86 0.98 -27.88
N GLU A 223 18.62 1.71 -26.78
CA GLU A 223 19.56 1.84 -25.65
C GLU A 223 19.87 0.48 -25.01
N LEU A 224 18.84 -0.35 -24.80
CA LEU A 224 18.98 -1.63 -24.08
C LEU A 224 19.07 -2.85 -25.00
N GLY A 225 18.96 -2.63 -26.32
CA GLY A 225 18.93 -3.69 -27.31
C GLY A 225 17.76 -4.65 -27.11
N LEU A 226 16.57 -4.13 -26.79
CA LEU A 226 15.34 -4.88 -26.58
C LEU A 226 14.46 -4.82 -27.83
N ASP A 227 13.67 -5.88 -28.04
CA ASP A 227 12.54 -5.81 -28.94
C ASP A 227 11.40 -4.98 -28.31
N PRO A 228 10.50 -4.40 -29.12
CA PRO A 228 9.32 -3.72 -28.60
C PRO A 228 8.45 -4.67 -27.78
N VAL A 229 8.30 -4.39 -26.50
CA VAL A 229 7.50 -5.16 -25.54
C VAL A 229 6.35 -4.30 -25.01
N LYS A 230 5.20 -4.92 -24.80
CA LYS A 230 4.00 -4.26 -24.28
C LYS A 230 4.17 -3.87 -22.81
N VAL A 231 3.78 -2.64 -22.47
CA VAL A 231 3.63 -2.17 -21.09
C VAL A 231 2.14 -2.17 -20.75
N VAL A 232 1.76 -2.78 -19.64
CA VAL A 232 0.39 -2.90 -19.15
C VAL A 232 0.23 -2.06 -17.90
N SER A 233 -0.79 -1.21 -17.85
CA SER A 233 -1.24 -0.55 -16.62
C SER A 233 -1.90 -1.60 -15.73
N VAL A 234 -1.14 -2.22 -14.85
CA VAL A 234 -1.64 -3.17 -13.84
C VAL A 234 -2.38 -2.39 -12.73
N CYS A 235 -2.82 -3.03 -11.63
CA CYS A 235 -3.20 -2.27 -10.45
C CYS A 235 -1.97 -1.49 -9.97
N GLY A 236 -1.93 -0.19 -10.27
CA GLY A 236 -0.75 0.65 -10.02
C GLY A 236 -0.45 0.87 -8.54
N HIS A 237 -1.47 0.76 -7.67
CA HIS A 237 -1.30 0.74 -6.23
C HIS A 237 -0.92 -0.68 -5.76
N ASP A 238 0.26 -0.84 -5.14
CA ASP A 238 0.82 -2.11 -4.67
C ASP A 238 -0.18 -2.95 -3.87
N THR A 239 -0.97 -2.29 -3.02
CA THR A 239 -2.01 -2.95 -2.23
C THR A 239 -3.13 -3.51 -3.09
N GLN A 240 -3.58 -2.82 -4.14
CA GLN A 240 -4.63 -3.32 -5.02
C GLN A 240 -4.11 -4.47 -5.89
N SER A 241 -2.84 -4.44 -6.29
CA SER A 241 -2.16 -5.59 -6.86
C SER A 241 -2.15 -6.77 -5.87
N ALA A 242 -1.80 -6.54 -4.60
CA ALA A 242 -1.82 -7.60 -3.60
C ALA A 242 -3.22 -8.19 -3.33
N ILE A 243 -4.28 -7.37 -3.33
CA ILE A 243 -5.68 -7.83 -3.19
C ILE A 243 -6.09 -8.70 -4.36
N THR A 244 -5.66 -8.37 -5.57
CA THR A 244 -5.88 -9.18 -6.77
C THR A 244 -5.36 -10.61 -6.61
N ALA A 245 -4.26 -10.78 -5.86
CA ALA A 245 -3.59 -12.05 -5.60
C ALA A 245 -4.09 -12.79 -4.35
N VAL A 246 -5.09 -12.30 -3.62
CA VAL A 246 -5.62 -13.02 -2.45
C VAL A 246 -6.16 -14.38 -2.87
N PRO A 247 -5.62 -15.49 -2.36
CA PRO A 247 -5.96 -16.83 -2.83
C PRO A 247 -7.26 -17.35 -2.18
N SER A 248 -8.35 -16.57 -2.30
CA SER A 248 -9.66 -16.93 -1.79
C SER A 248 -10.54 -17.50 -2.89
N GLU A 249 -11.21 -18.60 -2.57
CA GLU A 249 -12.26 -19.19 -3.41
C GLU A 249 -13.63 -18.51 -3.18
N LEU A 250 -13.74 -17.69 -2.13
CA LEU A 250 -14.95 -17.00 -1.76
C LEU A 250 -15.08 -15.66 -2.51
N ASP A 251 -16.30 -15.30 -2.88
CA ASP A 251 -16.60 -13.98 -3.46
C ASP A 251 -16.48 -12.84 -2.43
N SER A 252 -16.41 -13.17 -1.15
CA SER A 252 -16.21 -12.21 -0.04
C SER A 252 -15.19 -12.78 0.93
N PHE A 253 -14.10 -12.09 1.08
CA PHE A 253 -12.97 -12.46 1.95
C PHE A 253 -12.45 -11.25 2.71
N ALA A 254 -11.89 -11.46 3.90
CA ALA A 254 -11.13 -10.45 4.60
C ALA A 254 -9.64 -10.64 4.29
N PHE A 255 -8.94 -9.54 4.07
CA PHE A 255 -7.49 -9.56 3.85
C PHE A 255 -6.77 -8.58 4.78
N LEU A 256 -5.53 -8.90 5.09
CA LEU A 256 -4.59 -8.03 5.79
C LEU A 256 -3.28 -8.00 4.97
N SER A 257 -3.10 -6.95 4.16
CA SER A 257 -1.81 -6.69 3.51
C SER A 257 -0.86 -6.14 4.57
N SER A 258 0.07 -7.00 5.01
CA SER A 258 0.96 -6.71 6.13
C SER A 258 2.37 -6.39 5.67
N GLY A 259 2.76 -5.14 5.86
CA GLY A 259 4.06 -4.57 5.55
C GLY A 259 4.42 -3.44 6.52
N THR A 260 5.14 -2.43 6.06
CA THR A 260 5.41 -1.20 6.83
C THR A 260 4.10 -0.56 7.30
N TRP A 261 3.13 -0.45 6.42
CA TRP A 261 1.73 -0.25 6.72
C TRP A 261 1.01 -1.60 6.79
N SER A 262 -0.11 -1.63 7.50
CA SER A 262 -1.05 -2.74 7.50
C SER A 262 -2.37 -2.26 6.93
N LEU A 263 -2.76 -2.80 5.78
CA LEU A 263 -4.01 -2.44 5.13
C LEU A 263 -4.99 -3.59 5.32
N PHE A 264 -5.97 -3.37 6.20
CA PHE A 264 -6.94 -4.40 6.56
C PHE A 264 -8.30 -4.09 5.94
N GLY A 265 -8.84 -5.01 5.17
CA GLY A 265 -10.05 -4.76 4.42
C GLY A 265 -10.73 -6.00 3.82
N THR A 266 -11.60 -5.72 2.88
CA THR A 266 -12.31 -6.67 2.05
C THR A 266 -12.48 -6.12 0.64
N GLU A 267 -12.71 -6.97 -0.32
CA GLU A 267 -13.08 -6.58 -1.69
C GLU A 267 -14.61 -6.63 -1.84
N ILE A 268 -15.18 -5.55 -2.40
CA ILE A 268 -16.63 -5.40 -2.61
C ILE A 268 -16.91 -4.89 -4.03
N PRO A 269 -18.08 -5.23 -4.62
CA PRO A 269 -18.41 -4.79 -5.97
C PRO A 269 -18.72 -3.28 -6.07
N GLU A 270 -19.30 -2.71 -5.02
CA GLU A 270 -19.70 -1.31 -4.98
C GLU A 270 -19.16 -0.62 -3.72
N PRO A 271 -18.74 0.65 -3.80
CA PRO A 271 -18.21 1.38 -2.65
C PRO A 271 -19.24 1.60 -1.57
N ILE A 272 -18.83 1.55 -0.31
CA ILE A 272 -19.66 1.87 0.86
C ILE A 272 -19.28 3.24 1.38
N VAL A 273 -20.09 4.23 1.05
CA VAL A 273 -19.90 5.63 1.44
C VAL A 273 -21.14 6.13 2.17
N ASN A 274 -21.10 6.13 3.49
CA ASN A 274 -22.20 6.54 4.38
C ASN A 274 -21.64 7.09 5.70
N ASN A 275 -22.54 7.45 6.64
CA ASN A 275 -22.13 8.01 7.93
C ASN A 275 -21.29 7.04 8.77
N THR A 276 -21.57 5.75 8.71
CA THR A 276 -20.78 4.72 9.42
C THR A 276 -19.35 4.68 8.87
N SER A 277 -19.19 4.54 7.55
CA SER A 277 -17.88 4.48 6.92
C SER A 277 -17.08 5.78 7.10
N LEU A 278 -17.75 6.95 7.08
CA LEU A 278 -17.13 8.23 7.40
C LEU A 278 -16.67 8.31 8.87
N SER A 279 -17.50 7.85 9.82
CA SER A 279 -17.19 7.95 11.26
C SER A 279 -15.96 7.12 11.65
N ILE A 280 -15.78 5.97 11.04
CA ILE A 280 -14.62 5.09 11.25
C ILE A 280 -13.43 5.45 10.34
N ASN A 281 -13.60 6.42 9.44
CA ASN A 281 -12.58 6.88 8.50
C ASN A 281 -11.98 5.71 7.71
N ILE A 282 -12.82 4.92 7.01
CA ILE A 282 -12.42 3.80 6.14
C ILE A 282 -12.30 4.27 4.70
N THR A 283 -11.45 3.64 3.89
CA THR A 283 -11.22 4.00 2.49
C THR A 283 -11.90 3.02 1.53
N ASN A 284 -12.31 3.54 0.36
CA ASN A 284 -12.86 2.79 -0.77
C ASN A 284 -11.94 3.01 -1.97
N GLU A 285 -10.93 2.18 -2.13
CA GLU A 285 -9.97 2.29 -3.22
C GLU A 285 -10.37 1.44 -4.42
N GLY A 286 -10.14 1.95 -5.62
CA GLY A 286 -10.42 1.23 -6.85
C GLY A 286 -9.53 0.01 -7.01
N GLY A 287 -10.13 -1.12 -7.40
CA GLY A 287 -9.44 -2.39 -7.63
C GLY A 287 -9.61 -2.90 -9.07
N TYR A 288 -9.05 -4.08 -9.34
CA TYR A 288 -9.16 -4.76 -10.62
C TYR A 288 -10.64 -5.06 -10.98
N GLY A 289 -10.96 -4.94 -12.27
CA GLY A 289 -12.31 -5.24 -12.78
C GLY A 289 -13.41 -4.30 -12.26
N GLY A 290 -13.04 -3.12 -11.76
CA GLY A 290 -13.97 -2.14 -11.20
C GLY A 290 -14.45 -2.47 -9.79
N MET A 291 -13.87 -3.48 -9.14
CA MET A 291 -14.10 -3.77 -7.73
C MET A 291 -13.58 -2.65 -6.84
N THR A 292 -13.95 -2.66 -5.58
CA THR A 292 -13.53 -1.69 -4.58
C THR A 292 -12.86 -2.42 -3.41
N GLY A 293 -11.64 -2.02 -3.07
CA GLY A 293 -11.01 -2.38 -1.81
C GLY A 293 -11.55 -1.50 -0.69
N LEU A 294 -12.44 -2.03 0.14
CA LEU A 294 -12.90 -1.36 1.37
C LEU A 294 -11.90 -1.70 2.48
N LEU A 295 -11.07 -0.78 2.87
CA LEU A 295 -9.97 -1.05 3.80
C LEU A 295 -9.65 0.12 4.73
N LYS A 296 -8.86 -0.16 5.76
CA LYS A 296 -8.29 0.85 6.66
C LYS A 296 -6.78 0.74 6.66
N ASN A 297 -6.13 1.88 6.45
CA ASN A 297 -4.70 2.01 6.63
C ASN A 297 -4.38 2.11 8.12
N ILE A 298 -3.47 1.28 8.60
CA ILE A 298 -3.01 1.17 9.98
C ILE A 298 -1.49 1.23 9.97
N ILE A 299 -0.87 1.90 10.93
CA ILE A 299 0.57 1.80 11.11
C ILE A 299 0.90 0.36 11.53
N GLY A 300 1.63 -0.35 10.65
CA GLY A 300 1.89 -1.78 10.77
C GLY A 300 3.26 -2.11 11.36
N LEU A 301 4.03 -2.92 10.62
CA LEU A 301 5.37 -3.38 11.03
C LEU A 301 6.40 -2.24 11.14
N TRP A 302 6.07 -1.04 10.72
CA TRP A 302 6.85 0.17 10.96
C TRP A 302 7.27 0.31 12.43
N LEU A 303 6.34 0.04 13.37
CA LEU A 303 6.62 0.12 14.80
C LEU A 303 7.76 -0.83 15.21
N ILE A 304 7.74 -2.05 14.69
CA ILE A 304 8.77 -3.06 14.96
C ILE A 304 10.08 -2.69 14.25
N GLN A 305 10.00 -2.32 12.98
CA GLN A 305 11.16 -1.98 12.14
C GLN A 305 11.92 -0.78 12.70
N GLU A 306 11.20 0.29 13.08
CA GLU A 306 11.83 1.50 13.60
C GLU A 306 12.32 1.32 15.04
N SER A 307 11.64 0.52 15.86
CA SER A 307 12.16 0.12 17.17
C SER A 307 13.50 -0.62 17.04
N ARG A 308 13.58 -1.58 16.10
CA ARG A 308 14.81 -2.30 15.80
C ARG A 308 15.92 -1.36 15.32
N ARG A 309 15.61 -0.39 14.45
CA ARG A 309 16.57 0.63 14.00
C ARG A 309 17.05 1.50 15.16
N GLN A 310 16.17 1.84 16.10
CA GLN A 310 16.54 2.63 17.28
C GLN A 310 17.53 1.85 18.16
N TRP A 311 17.25 0.61 18.50
CA TRP A 311 18.18 -0.21 19.31
C TRP A 311 19.53 -0.40 18.60
N LYS A 312 19.51 -0.57 17.26
CA LYS A 312 20.76 -0.65 16.50
C LYS A 312 21.58 0.64 16.59
N ARG A 313 20.94 1.82 16.61
CA ARG A 313 21.61 3.12 16.85
C ARG A 313 22.20 3.20 18.26
N GLU A 314 21.62 2.50 19.23
CA GLU A 314 22.06 2.41 20.61
C GLU A 314 23.14 1.31 20.84
N GLY A 315 23.49 0.57 19.79
CA GLY A 315 24.52 -0.47 19.83
C GLY A 315 24.01 -1.89 19.99
N GLU A 316 22.68 -2.07 20.01
CA GLU A 316 22.02 -3.38 20.21
C GLU A 316 21.40 -3.87 18.88
N ASP A 317 21.99 -4.91 18.27
CA ASP A 317 21.50 -5.45 16.99
C ASP A 317 20.69 -6.75 17.20
N TYR A 318 19.38 -6.61 17.37
CA TYR A 318 18.46 -7.73 17.52
C TYR A 318 17.96 -8.21 16.14
N SER A 319 17.90 -9.54 15.94
CA SER A 319 17.15 -10.12 14.84
C SER A 319 15.65 -10.07 15.12
N TYR A 320 14.81 -10.21 14.08
CA TYR A 320 13.36 -10.31 14.28
C TYR A 320 12.99 -11.51 15.16
N ALA A 321 13.66 -12.65 14.98
CA ALA A 321 13.46 -13.84 15.82
C ALA A 321 13.82 -13.59 17.30
N ASP A 322 14.85 -12.80 17.59
CA ASP A 322 15.17 -12.39 18.97
C ASP A 322 14.06 -11.54 19.56
N LEU A 323 13.54 -10.57 18.80
CA LEU A 323 12.46 -9.69 19.23
C LEU A 323 11.16 -10.48 19.52
N GLU A 324 10.79 -11.42 18.64
CA GLU A 324 9.65 -12.32 18.85
C GLU A 324 9.82 -13.16 20.13
N ARG A 325 10.99 -13.77 20.34
CA ARG A 325 11.30 -14.57 21.52
C ARG A 325 11.23 -13.74 22.80
N MET A 326 11.78 -12.52 22.80
CA MET A 326 11.73 -11.61 23.94
C MET A 326 10.29 -11.17 24.23
N ALA A 327 9.49 -10.88 23.21
CA ALA A 327 8.08 -10.55 23.36
C ALA A 327 7.29 -11.71 23.98
N LEU A 328 7.53 -12.95 23.55
CA LEU A 328 6.88 -14.15 24.11
C LEU A 328 7.24 -14.40 25.57
N SER A 329 8.45 -14.01 26.00
CA SER A 329 8.91 -14.16 27.38
C SER A 329 8.35 -13.09 28.32
N ALA A 330 7.81 -11.99 27.80
CA ALA A 330 7.21 -10.94 28.59
C ALA A 330 5.77 -11.30 29.00
N GLU A 331 5.32 -10.75 30.14
CA GLU A 331 3.96 -10.96 30.65
C GLU A 331 2.93 -10.32 29.72
N PRO A 332 1.88 -11.07 29.30
CA PRO A 332 0.90 -10.58 28.32
C PRO A 332 -0.06 -9.52 28.90
N PHE A 333 -0.55 -8.66 28.02
CA PHE A 333 -1.65 -7.71 28.22
C PHE A 333 -1.45 -6.65 29.32
N LYS A 334 -0.19 -6.30 29.62
CA LYS A 334 0.13 -5.29 30.65
C LYS A 334 -0.14 -3.86 30.21
N CYS A 335 0.08 -3.56 28.95
CA CYS A 335 -0.12 -2.22 28.38
C CYS A 335 -0.36 -2.30 26.87
N PHE A 336 -0.98 -1.26 26.33
CA PHE A 336 -1.29 -1.13 24.91
C PHE A 336 -0.99 0.26 24.43
N ILE A 337 -0.77 0.40 23.12
CA ILE A 337 -0.73 1.67 22.40
C ILE A 337 -1.82 1.71 21.34
N ASP A 338 -2.25 2.90 20.91
CA ASP A 338 -2.94 3.04 19.62
C ASP A 338 -1.89 3.15 18.52
N PRO A 339 -1.73 2.13 17.64
CA PRO A 339 -0.76 2.20 16.55
C PRO A 339 -0.91 3.42 15.65
N ASP A 340 -2.13 3.92 15.46
CA ASP A 340 -2.42 5.07 14.60
C ASP A 340 -2.28 6.43 15.31
N SER A 341 -1.82 6.46 16.57
CA SER A 341 -1.54 7.73 17.24
C SER A 341 -0.45 8.52 16.48
N PRO A 342 -0.66 9.83 16.22
CA PRO A 342 0.26 10.64 15.41
C PRO A 342 1.72 10.59 15.87
N GLU A 343 1.97 10.36 17.15
CA GLU A 343 3.31 10.27 17.72
C GLU A 343 4.12 9.08 17.19
N PHE A 344 3.48 8.05 16.62
CA PHE A 344 4.16 6.87 16.05
C PHE A 344 4.48 6.99 14.55
N THR A 345 3.98 8.03 13.88
CA THR A 345 4.22 8.25 12.44
C THR A 345 5.66 8.67 12.11
N PRO A 346 6.30 9.62 12.85
CA PRO A 346 7.65 10.06 12.52
C PRO A 346 8.71 8.98 12.84
N PRO A 347 9.82 8.92 12.07
CA PRO A 347 10.96 8.06 12.40
C PRO A 347 11.60 8.46 13.74
N GLY A 348 12.40 7.58 14.30
CA GLY A 348 13.21 7.82 15.52
C GLY A 348 12.84 6.89 16.66
N ASP A 349 12.85 7.40 17.91
CA ASP A 349 12.72 6.61 19.13
C ASP A 349 11.28 6.12 19.36
N ILE A 350 10.87 5.09 18.62
CA ILE A 350 9.59 4.40 18.87
C ILE A 350 9.54 3.76 20.27
N PRO A 351 10.59 3.05 20.77
CA PRO A 351 10.58 2.51 22.14
C PRO A 351 10.31 3.56 23.21
N GLY A 352 10.93 4.73 23.13
CA GLY A 352 10.70 5.84 24.05
C GLY A 352 9.28 6.38 23.97
N ARG A 353 8.73 6.50 22.75
CA ARG A 353 7.33 6.94 22.51
C ARG A 353 6.31 5.93 23.06
N VAL A 354 6.56 4.63 22.94
CA VAL A 354 5.72 3.58 23.55
C VAL A 354 5.66 3.75 25.08
N ARG A 355 6.82 3.95 25.72
CA ARG A 355 6.88 4.22 27.18
C ARG A 355 6.11 5.49 27.56
N GLU A 356 6.30 6.55 26.79
CA GLU A 356 5.64 7.84 27.05
C GLU A 356 4.12 7.77 26.85
N PHE A 357 3.66 7.07 25.81
CA PHE A 357 2.24 6.81 25.57
C PHE A 357 1.61 6.06 26.77
N CYS A 358 2.24 4.98 27.20
CA CYS A 358 1.78 4.21 28.36
C CYS A 358 1.74 5.07 29.64
N ARG A 359 2.73 5.96 29.84
CA ARG A 359 2.75 6.89 30.98
C ARG A 359 1.60 7.88 30.92
N LYS A 360 1.38 8.51 29.75
CA LYS A 360 0.30 9.49 29.54
C LYS A 360 -1.09 8.89 29.75
N THR A 361 -1.26 7.62 29.39
CA THR A 361 -2.53 6.90 29.50
C THR A 361 -2.70 6.17 30.84
N GLY A 362 -1.77 6.36 31.79
CA GLY A 362 -1.86 5.78 33.15
C GLY A 362 -1.70 4.26 33.20
N GLN A 363 -1.06 3.66 32.19
CA GLN A 363 -0.83 2.24 32.10
C GLN A 363 0.54 1.83 32.72
N TYR A 364 0.77 0.51 32.83
CA TYR A 364 2.11 0.00 33.07
C TYR A 364 3.08 0.51 31.99
N VAL A 365 4.24 1.00 32.42
CA VAL A 365 5.29 1.51 31.50
C VAL A 365 6.29 0.39 31.23
N PRO A 366 6.37 -0.14 30.01
CA PRO A 366 7.27 -1.25 29.69
C PRO A 366 8.74 -0.86 29.83
N GLN A 367 9.55 -1.70 30.50
CA GLN A 367 10.93 -1.42 30.86
C GLN A 367 11.94 -2.10 29.94
N THR A 368 11.65 -3.34 29.56
CA THR A 368 12.56 -4.18 28.75
C THR A 368 12.18 -4.16 27.27
N VAL A 369 13.13 -4.56 26.41
CA VAL A 369 12.89 -4.75 24.96
C VAL A 369 11.71 -5.71 24.72
N GLY A 370 11.68 -6.82 25.48
CA GLY A 370 10.59 -7.81 25.36
C GLY A 370 9.22 -7.25 25.71
N GLU A 371 9.11 -6.45 26.79
CA GLU A 371 7.84 -5.82 27.18
C GLU A 371 7.37 -4.78 26.17
N ILE A 372 8.30 -4.00 25.59
CA ILE A 372 7.96 -3.02 24.51
C ILE A 372 7.46 -3.77 23.27
N MET A 373 8.17 -4.82 22.87
CA MET A 373 7.77 -5.61 21.72
C MET A 373 6.43 -6.31 21.95
N ARG A 374 6.21 -6.85 23.16
CA ARG A 374 4.93 -7.46 23.53
C ARG A 374 3.78 -6.46 23.44
N CYS A 375 3.98 -5.25 23.97
CA CYS A 375 3.02 -4.15 23.86
C CYS A 375 2.69 -3.83 22.40
N ILE A 376 3.71 -3.72 21.53
CA ILE A 376 3.51 -3.43 20.09
C ILE A 376 2.73 -4.56 19.41
N TYR A 377 3.14 -5.83 19.57
CA TYR A 377 2.49 -6.99 18.95
C TYR A 377 1.02 -7.12 19.36
N GLU A 378 0.75 -7.05 20.66
CA GLU A 378 -0.62 -7.15 21.19
C GLU A 378 -1.47 -5.96 20.73
N SER A 379 -0.91 -4.75 20.69
CA SER A 379 -1.62 -3.56 20.21
C SER A 379 -1.97 -3.66 18.72
N LEU A 380 -1.06 -4.15 17.89
CA LEU A 380 -1.33 -4.40 16.46
C LEU A 380 -2.47 -5.43 16.30
N ALA A 381 -2.39 -6.57 16.98
CA ALA A 381 -3.43 -7.60 16.91
C ALA A 381 -4.80 -7.09 17.39
N MET A 382 -4.84 -6.27 18.46
CA MET A 382 -6.07 -5.63 18.96
C MET A 382 -6.61 -4.58 17.99
N LYS A 383 -5.73 -3.81 17.33
CA LYS A 383 -6.13 -2.86 16.30
C LYS A 383 -6.74 -3.58 15.09
N TYR A 384 -6.16 -4.72 14.69
CA TYR A 384 -6.72 -5.56 13.62
C TYR A 384 -8.10 -6.09 14.01
N ARG A 385 -8.31 -6.57 15.24
CA ARG A 385 -9.63 -6.95 15.73
C ARG A 385 -10.64 -5.80 15.65
N SER A 386 -10.25 -4.60 16.09
CA SER A 386 -11.10 -3.42 16.00
C SER A 386 -11.48 -3.11 14.56
N THR A 387 -10.50 -3.12 13.66
CA THR A 387 -10.72 -2.87 12.24
C THR A 387 -11.58 -3.96 11.59
N PHE A 388 -11.36 -5.23 11.94
CA PHE A 388 -12.19 -6.35 11.46
C PHE A 388 -13.66 -6.17 11.85
N SER A 389 -13.92 -5.74 13.10
CA SER A 389 -15.27 -5.43 13.56
C SER A 389 -15.89 -4.27 12.76
N MET A 390 -15.12 -3.23 12.48
CA MET A 390 -15.56 -2.09 11.65
C MET A 390 -15.93 -2.51 10.22
N ILE A 391 -15.12 -3.40 9.61
CA ILE A 391 -15.39 -3.93 8.26
C ILE A 391 -16.70 -4.73 8.26
N LYS A 392 -16.90 -5.59 9.26
CA LYS A 392 -18.14 -6.36 9.43
C LYS A 392 -19.36 -5.46 9.59
N GLU A 393 -19.23 -4.40 10.40
CA GLU A 393 -20.29 -3.40 10.60
C GLU A 393 -20.62 -2.66 9.29
N CYS A 394 -19.61 -2.22 8.55
CA CYS A 394 -19.81 -1.50 7.28
C CYS A 394 -20.46 -2.37 6.21
N THR A 395 -20.06 -3.63 6.10
CA THR A 395 -20.49 -4.52 5.03
C THR A 395 -21.75 -5.31 5.38
N GLY A 396 -22.06 -5.45 6.67
CA GLY A 396 -23.10 -6.36 7.17
C GLY A 396 -22.78 -7.84 6.93
N ARG A 397 -21.50 -8.18 6.70
CA ARG A 397 -21.04 -9.53 6.36
C ARG A 397 -20.13 -10.09 7.45
N ASP A 398 -20.16 -11.42 7.61
CA ASP A 398 -19.16 -12.16 8.36
C ASP A 398 -18.13 -12.78 7.41
N TYR A 399 -16.91 -12.94 7.92
CA TYR A 399 -15.79 -13.53 7.19
C TYR A 399 -15.25 -14.72 7.97
N PRO A 400 -15.15 -15.92 7.32
CA PRO A 400 -14.77 -17.15 8.01
C PRO A 400 -13.29 -17.19 8.40
N ASP A 401 -12.46 -16.43 7.71
CA ASP A 401 -11.02 -16.35 7.92
C ASP A 401 -10.45 -14.99 7.48
N ILE A 402 -9.18 -14.76 7.78
CA ILE A 402 -8.43 -13.58 7.35
C ILE A 402 -7.22 -14.05 6.52
N HIS A 403 -7.11 -13.57 5.29
CA HIS A 403 -5.94 -13.77 4.45
C HIS A 403 -4.86 -12.72 4.77
N VAL A 404 -3.80 -13.10 5.45
CA VAL A 404 -2.62 -12.24 5.64
C VAL A 404 -1.71 -12.41 4.43
N ILE A 405 -1.40 -11.32 3.73
CA ILE A 405 -0.59 -11.30 2.50
C ILE A 405 0.60 -10.34 2.65
N GLY A 406 1.61 -10.52 1.80
CA GLY A 406 2.81 -9.67 1.79
C GLY A 406 3.88 -10.10 2.80
N GLY A 407 4.86 -9.23 3.03
CA GLY A 407 6.05 -9.54 3.84
C GLY A 407 5.77 -9.92 5.29
N GLY A 408 4.67 -9.41 5.87
CA GLY A 408 4.25 -9.70 7.24
C GLY A 408 3.79 -11.14 7.48
N THR A 409 3.55 -11.92 6.44
CA THR A 409 3.28 -13.38 6.55
C THR A 409 4.45 -14.15 7.19
N LYS A 410 5.65 -13.57 7.18
CA LYS A 410 6.85 -14.14 7.82
C LYS A 410 6.85 -13.96 9.34
N ASP A 411 6.08 -13.01 9.87
CA ASP A 411 5.94 -12.76 11.31
C ASP A 411 4.90 -13.71 11.89
N THR A 412 5.38 -14.88 12.34
CA THR A 412 4.54 -15.97 12.82
C THR A 412 3.81 -15.61 14.10
N LEU A 413 4.43 -14.78 14.94
CA LEU A 413 3.85 -14.32 16.20
C LEU A 413 2.67 -13.38 15.94
N LEU A 414 2.83 -12.40 15.05
CA LEU A 414 1.75 -11.48 14.73
C LEU A 414 0.59 -12.19 14.01
N CYS A 415 0.86 -13.13 13.10
CA CYS A 415 -0.18 -13.94 12.47
C CYS A 415 -0.99 -14.74 13.50
N GLN A 416 -0.33 -15.41 14.47
CA GLN A 416 -1.01 -16.14 15.53
C GLN A 416 -1.81 -15.19 16.45
N MET A 417 -1.21 -14.07 16.86
CA MET A 417 -1.90 -13.08 17.70
C MET A 417 -3.11 -12.45 16.97
N THR A 418 -3.02 -12.27 15.67
CA THR A 418 -4.16 -11.79 14.85
C THR A 418 -5.30 -12.81 14.85
N ALA A 419 -5.00 -14.11 14.66
CA ALA A 419 -6.02 -15.16 14.73
C ALA A 419 -6.68 -15.17 16.12
N ASN A 420 -5.88 -15.08 17.18
CA ASN A 420 -6.37 -15.10 18.56
C ASN A 420 -7.24 -13.88 18.88
N ALA A 421 -6.80 -12.68 18.49
CA ALA A 421 -7.52 -11.43 18.75
C ALA A 421 -8.83 -11.36 17.96
N CYS A 422 -8.81 -11.70 16.66
CA CYS A 422 -9.98 -11.66 15.79
C CYS A 422 -10.93 -12.84 15.99
N ASN A 423 -10.50 -13.90 16.67
CA ASN A 423 -11.21 -15.15 16.90
C ASN A 423 -11.69 -15.82 15.59
N VAL A 424 -10.86 -15.77 14.55
CA VAL A 424 -11.04 -16.49 13.28
C VAL A 424 -9.70 -17.03 12.80
N PRO A 425 -9.67 -18.10 11.98
CA PRO A 425 -8.44 -18.57 11.38
C PRO A 425 -7.74 -17.50 10.55
N VAL A 426 -6.41 -17.51 10.57
CA VAL A 426 -5.57 -16.70 9.66
C VAL A 426 -4.87 -17.62 8.68
N LYS A 427 -4.99 -17.31 7.39
CA LYS A 427 -4.26 -17.95 6.29
C LYS A 427 -3.18 -16.99 5.79
N ALA A 428 -1.91 -17.30 6.07
CA ALA A 428 -0.78 -16.45 5.74
C ALA A 428 -0.09 -16.89 4.44
N GLY A 429 -0.09 -16.03 3.45
CA GLY A 429 0.46 -16.19 2.10
C GLY A 429 -0.50 -15.62 1.03
N PRO A 430 0.00 -15.34 -0.16
CA PRO A 430 1.41 -15.40 -0.58
C PRO A 430 2.28 -14.28 0.02
N ILE A 431 3.58 -14.53 0.12
CA ILE A 431 4.55 -13.51 0.55
C ILE A 431 4.68 -12.42 -0.50
N GLU A 432 4.74 -12.80 -1.77
CA GLU A 432 4.94 -11.92 -2.91
C GLU A 432 3.58 -11.56 -3.58
N ALA A 433 2.58 -11.25 -2.77
CA ALA A 433 1.21 -11.01 -3.24
C ALA A 433 1.13 -9.88 -4.28
N THR A 434 1.83 -8.76 -4.04
CA THR A 434 1.86 -7.61 -4.97
C THR A 434 2.36 -8.03 -6.34
N VAL A 435 3.50 -8.72 -6.39
CA VAL A 435 4.10 -9.22 -7.64
C VAL A 435 3.17 -10.21 -8.36
N LEU A 436 2.56 -11.14 -7.61
CA LEU A 436 1.64 -12.12 -8.17
C LEU A 436 0.37 -11.46 -8.74
N GLY A 437 -0.14 -10.42 -8.09
CA GLY A 437 -1.25 -9.64 -8.61
C GLY A 437 -0.91 -8.86 -9.87
N ASN A 438 0.26 -8.22 -9.89
CA ASN A 438 0.80 -7.56 -11.08
C ASN A 438 0.90 -8.54 -12.26
N ILE A 439 1.53 -9.69 -12.05
CA ILE A 439 1.66 -10.77 -13.05
C ILE A 439 0.26 -11.25 -13.50
N ALA A 440 -0.64 -11.48 -12.56
CA ALA A 440 -2.01 -11.92 -12.87
C ALA A 440 -2.74 -10.94 -13.77
N VAL A 441 -2.65 -9.62 -13.50
CA VAL A 441 -3.28 -8.59 -14.34
C VAL A 441 -2.68 -8.57 -15.75
N GLN A 442 -1.35 -8.75 -15.91
CA GLN A 442 -0.73 -8.86 -17.21
C GLN A 442 -1.24 -10.08 -17.99
N LEU A 443 -1.37 -11.25 -17.34
CA LEU A 443 -1.87 -12.48 -17.95
C LEU A 443 -3.37 -12.41 -18.27
N LEU A 444 -4.16 -11.73 -17.44
CA LEU A 444 -5.57 -11.41 -17.71
C LEU A 444 -5.70 -10.46 -18.92
N SER A 445 -4.85 -9.44 -19.00
CA SER A 445 -4.84 -8.49 -20.10
C SER A 445 -4.47 -9.12 -21.45
N SER A 446 -3.59 -10.13 -21.45
CA SER A 446 -3.22 -10.88 -22.66
C SER A 446 -4.20 -11.98 -23.03
N GLY A 447 -5.16 -12.32 -22.15
CA GLY A 447 -6.10 -13.41 -22.34
C GLY A 447 -5.53 -14.81 -22.07
N ASP A 448 -4.33 -14.89 -21.49
CA ASP A 448 -3.70 -16.16 -21.09
C ASP A 448 -4.42 -16.76 -19.86
N ILE A 449 -5.04 -15.92 -19.02
CA ILE A 449 -5.94 -16.29 -17.92
C ILE A 449 -7.33 -15.69 -18.22
N PRO A 450 -8.43 -16.44 -18.11
CA PRO A 450 -9.74 -15.98 -18.55
C PRO A 450 -10.40 -14.97 -17.61
N ASP A 451 -10.19 -15.09 -16.29
CA ASP A 451 -10.83 -14.26 -15.27
C ASP A 451 -10.07 -14.26 -13.95
N ILE A 452 -10.46 -13.37 -13.03
CA ILE A 452 -9.83 -13.20 -11.72
C ILE A 452 -9.95 -14.42 -10.82
N LYS A 453 -11.06 -15.20 -10.91
CA LYS A 453 -11.23 -16.42 -10.12
C LYS A 453 -10.18 -17.46 -10.51
N LYS A 454 -9.94 -17.61 -11.81
CA LYS A 454 -8.89 -18.50 -12.32
C LYS A 454 -7.50 -18.03 -11.93
N ALA A 455 -7.25 -16.72 -11.93
CA ALA A 455 -5.98 -16.18 -11.47
C ALA A 455 -5.73 -16.52 -9.99
N ARG A 456 -6.71 -16.31 -9.11
CA ARG A 456 -6.63 -16.65 -7.67
C ARG A 456 -6.45 -18.16 -7.44
N GLU A 457 -7.13 -19.01 -8.22
CA GLU A 457 -6.94 -20.46 -8.16
C GLU A 457 -5.50 -20.87 -8.53
N ILE A 458 -4.94 -20.28 -9.58
CA ILE A 458 -3.55 -20.51 -10.00
C ILE A 458 -2.58 -20.09 -8.90
N ILE A 459 -2.77 -18.89 -8.32
CA ILE A 459 -1.95 -18.37 -7.23
C ILE A 459 -2.03 -19.28 -6.00
N SER A 460 -3.23 -19.72 -5.62
CA SER A 460 -3.43 -20.63 -4.49
C SER A 460 -2.71 -21.97 -4.64
N ARG A 461 -2.55 -22.45 -5.87
CA ARG A 461 -1.79 -23.70 -6.16
C ARG A 461 -0.30 -23.46 -6.19
N SER A 462 0.13 -22.27 -6.61
CA SER A 462 1.55 -21.92 -6.77
C SER A 462 2.24 -21.60 -5.46
N GLU A 463 1.49 -21.24 -4.42
CA GLU A 463 2.02 -20.73 -3.15
C GLU A 463 1.50 -21.52 -1.94
N ALA A 464 2.42 -21.92 -1.05
CA ALA A 464 2.05 -22.61 0.18
C ALA A 464 1.49 -21.63 1.22
N LEU A 465 0.26 -21.85 1.67
CA LEU A 465 -0.35 -21.10 2.76
C LEU A 465 -0.05 -21.75 4.11
N ARG A 466 0.15 -20.90 5.14
CA ARG A 466 0.22 -21.34 6.54
C ARG A 466 -1.05 -20.95 7.25
N GLU A 467 -1.63 -21.88 8.01
CA GLU A 467 -2.83 -21.63 8.79
C GLU A 467 -2.51 -21.47 10.28
N TYR A 468 -3.18 -20.50 10.90
CA TYR A 468 -3.11 -20.21 12.33
C TYR A 468 -4.53 -20.28 12.89
N ALA A 469 -4.83 -21.31 13.67
CA ALA A 469 -6.10 -21.41 14.36
C ALA A 469 -6.11 -20.49 15.62
N PRO A 470 -7.24 -19.85 15.94
CA PRO A 470 -7.35 -19.04 17.14
C PRO A 470 -7.20 -19.89 18.42
N CYS A 471 -6.48 -19.38 19.40
CA CYS A 471 -6.33 -19.95 20.72
C CYS A 471 -6.39 -18.87 21.82
N ASP A 472 -6.62 -19.27 23.07
CA ASP A 472 -6.73 -18.35 24.21
C ASP A 472 -7.73 -17.18 24.02
N THR A 473 -8.77 -17.35 23.22
CA THR A 473 -9.68 -16.29 22.76
C THR A 473 -10.36 -15.54 23.89
N ASP A 474 -10.66 -16.19 25.03
CA ASP A 474 -11.26 -15.54 26.20
C ASP A 474 -10.31 -14.52 26.84
N LYS A 475 -9.00 -14.82 26.90
CA LYS A 475 -8.00 -13.88 27.42
C LYS A 475 -7.89 -12.66 26.51
N TRP A 476 -7.89 -12.87 25.17
CA TRP A 476 -7.88 -11.81 24.19
C TRP A 476 -9.15 -10.97 24.23
N ALA A 477 -10.31 -11.59 24.44
CA ALA A 477 -11.58 -10.88 24.58
C ALA A 477 -11.58 -9.98 25.83
N GLY A 478 -11.09 -10.49 26.97
CA GLY A 478 -10.97 -9.69 28.19
C GLY A 478 -9.99 -8.51 28.06
N ALA A 479 -8.85 -8.73 27.41
CA ALA A 479 -7.84 -7.70 27.18
C ALA A 479 -8.32 -6.61 26.17
N TYR A 480 -9.16 -6.97 25.20
CA TYR A 480 -9.70 -6.05 24.22
C TYR A 480 -10.52 -4.90 24.82
N GLU A 481 -11.27 -5.14 25.91
CA GLU A 481 -11.97 -4.10 26.65
C GLU A 481 -11.02 -3.03 27.22
N SER A 482 -9.82 -3.43 27.60
CA SER A 482 -8.78 -2.50 28.05
C SER A 482 -8.17 -1.71 26.89
N PHE A 483 -7.96 -2.35 25.76
CA PHE A 483 -7.51 -1.68 24.55
C PHE A 483 -8.50 -0.64 24.04
N LEU A 484 -9.81 -0.92 24.02
CA LEU A 484 -10.84 0.03 23.59
C LEU A 484 -10.86 1.33 24.41
N LYS A 485 -10.42 1.30 25.68
CA LYS A 485 -10.33 2.51 26.52
C LYS A 485 -9.22 3.48 26.05
N ILE A 486 -8.24 2.96 25.32
CA ILE A 486 -7.10 3.74 24.83
C ILE A 486 -7.41 4.42 23.51
N LEU A 487 -8.34 3.88 22.72
CA LEU A 487 -8.77 4.45 21.44
C LEU A 487 -9.70 5.67 21.61
N LYS A 488 -10.09 5.99 22.82
CA LYS A 488 -10.93 7.13 23.19
C LYS A 488 -10.07 8.33 23.56
#